data_6be3cb5b660dd4f8f41119c0cd132df6
#
_entry.id   6be3cb5b660dd4f8f41119c0cd132df6
#
_cell.length_a   1.000
_cell.length_b   1.000
_cell.length_c   1.000
_cell.angle_alpha   90.00
_cell.angle_beta   90.00
_cell.angle_gamma   90.00
#
_symmetry.space_group_name_H-M   'P 1'
#
loop_
_entity.id
_entity.type
_entity.pdbx_description
1 polymer ?
#
loop_
_entity_poly.entity_id
_entity_poly.type
_entity_poly.pdbx_seq_one_letter_code
_entity_poly.pdbx_strand_id
1 'polypeptide(L)'
;MRRSQTPPPPRSPASASHSDFATIKTLLPYLWVYKWRVLLALLCLVGAKLANVGVPLILKKLVDAMTITAAHPQALLVLPVGLLVAYGLLRLSTTLFTELREFLFARVTQRAVRTIALQVFRHLHALSLRFHLNRQTGGMTRDIERGTRSVGSLISYTLFNILPTLVEITLVLGYLVLHYDIWFTVITAVALVSYIAFTVLVTNWRTHFRRTMNDLDSKANTKAIDSLINYET
;
A
#
# COMPACT_ATOMS: atom_id res chain seq x y z
N MET A 1 1.93 -16.78 54.11
CA MET A 1 2.39 -17.58 52.98
C MET A 1 1.95 -16.89 51.67
N ARG A 2 2.80 -16.06 51.08
CA ARG A 2 2.57 -15.44 49.74
C ARG A 2 2.99 -16.46 48.69
N ARG A 3 2.02 -17.01 47.94
CA ARG A 3 2.32 -17.79 46.72
C ARG A 3 3.01 -16.88 45.72
N SER A 4 4.26 -17.16 45.44
CA SER A 4 4.99 -16.56 44.31
C SER A 4 4.26 -16.90 43.00
N GLN A 5 3.54 -15.94 42.46
CA GLN A 5 2.98 -16.07 41.11
C GLN A 5 4.17 -15.93 40.12
N THR A 6 4.62 -17.07 39.62
CA THR A 6 5.52 -17.06 38.46
C THR A 6 4.86 -16.26 37.32
N PRO A 7 5.54 -15.25 36.76
CA PRO A 7 4.99 -14.52 35.61
C PRO A 7 4.70 -15.50 34.48
N PRO A 8 3.60 -15.30 33.72
CA PRO A 8 3.28 -16.16 32.60
C PRO A 8 4.44 -16.12 31.60
N PRO A 9 4.79 -17.28 31.01
CA PRO A 9 5.88 -17.32 30.03
C PRO A 9 5.64 -16.30 28.93
N PRO A 10 6.70 -15.62 28.43
CA PRO A 10 6.57 -14.69 27.33
C PRO A 10 5.90 -15.41 26.17
N ARG A 11 4.80 -14.87 25.68
CA ARG A 11 4.11 -15.41 24.51
C ARG A 11 5.13 -15.47 23.39
N SER A 12 5.52 -16.69 22.99
CA SER A 12 6.26 -16.88 21.76
C SER A 12 5.56 -16.09 20.66
N PRO A 13 6.28 -15.27 19.88
CA PRO A 13 5.68 -14.66 18.70
C PRO A 13 5.16 -15.85 17.88
N ALA A 14 3.84 -15.98 17.81
CA ALA A 14 3.21 -16.95 16.94
C ALA A 14 3.88 -16.75 15.58
N SER A 15 4.58 -17.76 15.12
CA SER A 15 5.20 -17.86 13.82
C SER A 15 4.10 -17.96 12.76
N ALA A 16 3.35 -16.90 12.63
CA ALA A 16 2.43 -16.69 11.54
C ALA A 16 3.23 -16.04 10.40
N SER A 17 4.06 -16.83 9.73
CA SER A 17 4.36 -16.57 8.33
C SER A 17 3.11 -16.92 7.50
N HIS A 18 1.98 -16.31 7.84
CA HIS A 18 0.91 -16.19 6.88
C HIS A 18 1.45 -15.29 5.80
N SER A 19 1.72 -15.89 4.64
CA SER A 19 2.12 -15.17 3.44
C SER A 19 1.15 -13.97 3.31
N ASP A 20 1.69 -12.76 3.24
CA ASP A 20 0.89 -11.52 3.07
C ASP A 20 -0.08 -11.67 1.89
N PHE A 21 0.29 -12.48 0.90
CA PHE A 21 -0.53 -12.85 -0.23
C PHE A 21 -1.78 -13.67 0.17
N ALA A 22 -1.67 -14.60 1.12
CA ALA A 22 -2.83 -15.36 1.62
C ALA A 22 -3.81 -14.44 2.35
N THR A 23 -3.30 -13.46 3.09
CA THR A 23 -4.11 -12.45 3.78
C THR A 23 -4.84 -11.56 2.77
N ILE A 24 -4.17 -11.10 1.71
CA ILE A 24 -4.80 -10.30 0.64
C ILE A 24 -5.90 -11.12 -0.06
N LYS A 25 -5.65 -12.40 -0.36
CA LYS A 25 -6.65 -13.29 -0.96
C LYS A 25 -7.90 -13.45 -0.10
N THR A 26 -7.73 -13.49 1.22
CA THR A 26 -8.86 -13.57 2.18
C THR A 26 -9.67 -12.27 2.24
N LEU A 27 -9.05 -11.12 1.94
CA LEU A 27 -9.71 -9.81 1.92
C LEU A 27 -10.46 -9.53 0.60
N LEU A 28 -10.08 -10.21 -0.48
CA LEU A 28 -10.67 -10.02 -1.81
C LEU A 28 -12.21 -10.14 -1.86
N PRO A 29 -12.85 -11.14 -1.21
CA PRO A 29 -14.30 -11.27 -1.20
C PRO A 29 -15.02 -10.05 -0.63
N TYR A 30 -14.45 -9.39 0.38
CA TYR A 30 -15.04 -8.19 0.99
C TYR A 30 -15.02 -6.99 0.06
N LEU A 31 -14.02 -6.90 -0.82
CA LEU A 31 -13.94 -5.88 -1.86
C LEU A 31 -14.91 -6.19 -3.01
N TRP A 32 -15.10 -7.47 -3.34
CA TRP A 32 -15.94 -7.90 -4.45
C TRP A 32 -17.45 -7.64 -4.24
N VAL A 33 -17.90 -7.48 -2.99
CA VAL A 33 -19.26 -7.05 -2.67
C VAL A 33 -19.58 -5.71 -3.36
N TYR A 34 -18.59 -4.86 -3.58
CA TYR A 34 -18.73 -3.55 -4.23
C TYR A 34 -18.16 -3.53 -5.65
N LYS A 35 -18.35 -4.62 -6.41
CA LYS A 35 -17.73 -4.86 -7.73
C LYS A 35 -17.83 -3.69 -8.70
N TRP A 36 -18.96 -3.00 -8.79
CA TRP A 36 -19.12 -1.87 -9.71
C TRP A 36 -18.24 -0.67 -9.33
N ARG A 37 -18.10 -0.38 -8.04
CA ARG A 37 -17.23 0.70 -7.57
C ARG A 37 -15.76 0.34 -7.71
N VAL A 38 -15.42 -0.91 -7.43
CA VAL A 38 -14.05 -1.43 -7.62
C VAL A 38 -13.71 -1.39 -9.11
N LEU A 39 -14.60 -1.82 -9.99
CA LEU A 39 -14.39 -1.77 -11.43
C LEU A 39 -14.20 -0.32 -11.93
N LEU A 40 -15.04 0.61 -11.48
CA LEU A 40 -14.91 2.02 -11.84
C LEU A 40 -13.58 2.61 -11.32
N ALA A 41 -13.19 2.28 -10.10
CA ALA A 41 -11.90 2.70 -9.55
C ALA A 41 -10.72 2.13 -10.32
N LEU A 42 -10.80 0.88 -10.77
CA LEU A 42 -9.79 0.24 -11.62
C LEU A 42 -9.73 0.90 -13.01
N LEU A 43 -10.86 1.25 -13.60
CA LEU A 43 -10.88 2.01 -14.86
C LEU A 43 -10.24 3.39 -14.70
N CYS A 44 -10.55 4.11 -13.62
CA CYS A 44 -9.88 5.37 -13.30
C CYS A 44 -8.38 5.18 -13.07
N LEU A 45 -7.96 4.08 -12.40
CA LEU A 45 -6.55 3.75 -12.21
C LEU A 45 -5.84 3.56 -13.55
N VAL A 46 -6.39 2.73 -14.43
CA VAL A 46 -5.81 2.49 -15.76
C VAL A 46 -5.78 3.80 -16.56
N GLY A 47 -6.87 4.58 -16.54
CA GLY A 47 -6.94 5.88 -17.19
C GLY A 47 -5.88 6.86 -16.67
N ALA A 48 -5.69 6.97 -15.36
CA ALA A 48 -4.65 7.79 -14.74
C ALA A 48 -3.25 7.37 -15.19
N LYS A 49 -2.97 6.06 -15.23
CA LYS A 49 -1.67 5.52 -15.61
C LYS A 49 -1.40 5.66 -17.11
N LEU A 50 -2.39 5.46 -17.97
CA LEU A 50 -2.28 5.73 -19.41
C LEU A 50 -2.02 7.22 -19.67
N ALA A 51 -2.75 8.10 -19.00
CA ALA A 51 -2.51 9.54 -19.10
C ALA A 51 -1.08 9.90 -18.63
N ASN A 52 -0.61 9.31 -17.53
CA ASN A 52 0.74 9.55 -17.01
C ASN A 52 1.84 9.10 -17.98
N VAL A 53 1.69 7.94 -18.63
CA VAL A 53 2.60 7.46 -19.68
C VAL A 53 2.54 8.37 -20.92
N GLY A 54 1.38 8.95 -21.21
CA GLY A 54 1.19 9.89 -22.33
C GLY A 54 1.87 11.25 -22.13
N VAL A 55 2.06 11.69 -20.88
CA VAL A 55 2.66 13.01 -20.57
C VAL A 55 4.04 13.21 -21.22
N PRO A 56 5.04 12.32 -21.03
CA PRO A 56 6.35 12.48 -21.67
C PRO A 56 6.30 12.39 -23.19
N LEU A 57 5.32 11.67 -23.76
CA LEU A 57 5.16 11.54 -25.21
C LEU A 57 4.68 12.85 -25.84
N ILE A 58 3.70 13.53 -25.22
CA ILE A 58 3.25 14.84 -25.66
C ILE A 58 4.34 15.88 -25.42
N LEU A 59 5.05 15.82 -24.30
CA LEU A 59 6.17 16.72 -24.02
C LEU A 59 7.27 16.58 -25.08
N LYS A 60 7.63 15.36 -25.48
CA LYS A 60 8.58 15.13 -26.57
C LYS A 60 8.10 15.82 -27.85
N LYS A 61 6.85 15.56 -28.28
CA LYS A 61 6.28 16.18 -29.46
C LYS A 61 6.28 17.72 -29.39
N LEU A 62 6.04 18.28 -28.22
CA LEU A 62 6.07 19.71 -27.98
C LEU A 62 7.49 20.28 -28.20
N VAL A 63 8.50 19.63 -27.61
CA VAL A 63 9.90 20.02 -27.76
C VAL A 63 10.35 19.90 -29.20
N ASP A 64 10.04 18.77 -29.85
CA ASP A 64 10.36 18.56 -31.28
C ASP A 64 9.70 19.63 -32.17
N ALA A 65 8.43 19.96 -31.90
CA ALA A 65 7.74 21.02 -32.64
C ALA A 65 8.38 22.40 -32.44
N MET A 66 8.87 22.72 -31.25
CA MET A 66 9.56 23.99 -30.99
C MET A 66 10.92 24.09 -31.68
N THR A 67 11.65 22.98 -31.81
CA THR A 67 12.94 22.95 -32.49
C THR A 67 12.79 23.08 -34.01
N ILE A 68 11.80 22.44 -34.63
CA ILE A 68 11.49 22.58 -36.08
C ILE A 68 11.00 23.99 -36.39
N THR A 69 10.28 24.61 -35.50
CA THR A 69 9.68 25.93 -35.63
C THR A 69 10.73 27.06 -35.71
N ALA A 70 11.89 26.88 -35.05
CA ALA A 70 12.99 27.84 -35.16
C ALA A 70 13.51 27.99 -36.62
N ALA A 71 13.27 26.99 -37.48
CA ALA A 71 13.64 27.01 -38.90
C ALA A 71 12.62 27.70 -39.82
N HIS A 72 11.33 27.82 -39.44
CA HIS A 72 10.24 28.40 -40.24
C HIS A 72 9.29 29.27 -39.42
N PRO A 73 9.52 30.59 -39.32
CA PRO A 73 8.80 31.48 -38.42
C PRO A 73 7.30 31.67 -38.64
N GLN A 74 6.76 31.37 -39.78
CA GLN A 74 5.36 31.68 -40.14
C GLN A 74 4.33 30.54 -39.83
N ALA A 75 4.79 29.29 -39.63
CA ALA A 75 3.92 28.16 -39.23
C ALA A 75 3.73 28.05 -37.70
N LEU A 76 4.02 29.07 -36.96
CA LEU A 76 4.71 29.09 -35.69
C LEU A 76 3.85 29.01 -34.45
N LEU A 77 2.57 29.37 -34.49
CA LEU A 77 1.83 29.61 -33.23
C LEU A 77 0.74 28.56 -32.90
N VAL A 78 0.14 27.97 -33.95
CA VAL A 78 -1.04 27.13 -33.73
C VAL A 78 -0.67 25.73 -33.22
N LEU A 79 0.37 25.11 -33.79
CA LEU A 79 0.78 23.74 -33.44
C LEU A 79 1.36 23.62 -32.01
N PRO A 80 2.30 24.50 -31.58
CA PRO A 80 2.80 24.49 -30.21
C PRO A 80 1.73 24.80 -29.16
N VAL A 81 0.82 25.75 -29.44
CA VAL A 81 -0.27 26.08 -28.52
C VAL A 81 -1.25 24.89 -28.37
N GLY A 82 -1.61 24.24 -29.46
CA GLY A 82 -2.45 23.03 -29.42
C GLY A 82 -1.82 21.90 -28.59
N LEU A 83 -0.53 21.66 -28.78
CA LEU A 83 0.21 20.64 -27.98
C LEU A 83 0.34 21.05 -26.50
N LEU A 84 0.52 22.33 -26.22
CA LEU A 84 0.57 22.85 -24.85
C LEU A 84 -0.78 22.67 -24.15
N VAL A 85 -1.88 22.98 -24.82
CA VAL A 85 -3.25 22.74 -24.28
C VAL A 85 -3.49 21.24 -24.08
N ALA A 86 -3.11 20.40 -25.04
CA ALA A 86 -3.22 18.95 -24.92
C ALA A 86 -2.41 18.41 -23.75
N TYR A 87 -1.19 18.90 -23.53
CA TYR A 87 -0.38 18.58 -22.36
C TYR A 87 -1.07 18.96 -21.05
N GLY A 88 -1.61 20.19 -20.97
CA GLY A 88 -2.34 20.67 -19.81
C GLY A 88 -3.59 19.84 -19.49
N LEU A 89 -4.39 19.52 -20.53
CA LEU A 89 -5.57 18.66 -20.39
C LEU A 89 -5.20 17.24 -19.96
N LEU A 90 -4.14 16.67 -20.53
CA LEU A 90 -3.67 15.34 -20.13
C LEU A 90 -3.19 15.34 -18.67
N ARG A 91 -2.50 16.39 -18.25
CA ARG A 91 -2.04 16.55 -16.86
C ARG A 91 -3.20 16.68 -15.88
N LEU A 92 -4.20 17.50 -16.25
CA LEU A 92 -5.45 17.60 -15.48
C LEU A 92 -6.18 16.27 -15.40
N SER A 93 -6.28 15.52 -16.51
CA SER A 93 -6.91 14.21 -16.55
C SER A 93 -6.20 13.21 -15.61
N THR A 94 -4.86 13.23 -15.57
CA THR A 94 -4.08 12.39 -14.64
C THR A 94 -4.48 12.65 -13.19
N THR A 95 -4.55 13.92 -12.80
CA THR A 95 -4.95 14.32 -11.43
C THR A 95 -6.41 13.93 -11.16
N LEU A 96 -7.32 14.27 -12.07
CA LEU A 96 -8.75 13.97 -11.93
C LEU A 96 -9.01 12.47 -11.75
N PHE A 97 -8.42 11.64 -12.58
CA PHE A 97 -8.55 10.18 -12.46
C PHE A 97 -7.94 9.64 -11.16
N THR A 98 -6.83 10.22 -10.70
CA THR A 98 -6.20 9.83 -9.44
C THR A 98 -7.11 10.15 -8.26
N GLU A 99 -7.63 11.37 -8.16
CA GLU A 99 -8.54 11.79 -7.09
C GLU A 99 -9.86 10.99 -7.11
N LEU A 100 -10.43 10.78 -8.29
CA LEU A 100 -11.66 9.99 -8.44
C LEU A 100 -11.44 8.53 -7.98
N ARG A 101 -10.32 7.92 -8.36
CA ARG A 101 -9.93 6.59 -7.89
C ARG A 101 -9.81 6.55 -6.36
N GLU A 102 -9.13 7.54 -5.76
CA GLU A 102 -8.94 7.58 -4.31
C GLU A 102 -10.27 7.72 -3.58
N PHE A 103 -11.15 8.58 -4.05
CA PHE A 103 -12.49 8.74 -3.51
C PHE A 103 -13.31 7.43 -3.57
N LEU A 104 -13.24 6.71 -4.69
CA LEU A 104 -13.96 5.45 -4.87
C LEU A 104 -13.39 4.36 -3.95
N PHE A 105 -12.07 4.19 -3.92
CA PHE A 105 -11.42 3.18 -3.08
C PHE A 105 -11.53 3.49 -1.58
N ALA A 106 -11.45 4.73 -1.17
CA ALA A 106 -11.61 5.11 0.23
C ALA A 106 -12.96 4.62 0.79
N ARG A 107 -14.05 4.80 0.04
CA ARG A 107 -15.37 4.31 0.43
C ARG A 107 -15.45 2.79 0.49
N VAL A 108 -14.83 2.10 -0.44
CA VAL A 108 -14.78 0.62 -0.45
C VAL A 108 -13.99 0.11 0.75
N THR A 109 -12.82 0.68 1.01
CA THR A 109 -11.95 0.32 2.14
C THR A 109 -12.67 0.50 3.47
N GLN A 110 -13.30 1.66 3.70
CA GLN A 110 -14.01 1.93 4.95
C GLN A 110 -15.17 0.94 5.18
N ARG A 111 -15.90 0.59 4.13
CA ARG A 111 -16.99 -0.39 4.24
C ARG A 111 -16.46 -1.80 4.48
N ALA A 112 -15.38 -2.21 3.83
CA ALA A 112 -14.74 -3.51 4.06
C ALA A 112 -14.26 -3.64 5.50
N VAL A 113 -13.54 -2.63 6.02
CA VAL A 113 -13.08 -2.57 7.41
C VAL A 113 -14.23 -2.65 8.40
N ARG A 114 -15.32 -1.87 8.17
CA ARG A 114 -16.52 -1.93 9.00
C ARG A 114 -17.16 -3.32 9.01
N THR A 115 -17.27 -3.96 7.86
CA THR A 115 -17.84 -5.31 7.76
C THR A 115 -17.04 -6.32 8.54
N ILE A 116 -15.70 -6.28 8.42
CA ILE A 116 -14.78 -7.16 9.15
C ILE A 116 -14.88 -6.90 10.65
N ALA A 117 -14.85 -5.64 11.08
CA ALA A 117 -15.00 -5.27 12.48
C ALA A 117 -16.32 -5.79 13.08
N LEU A 118 -17.41 -5.65 12.34
CA LEU A 118 -18.73 -6.13 12.78
C LEU A 118 -18.78 -7.67 12.88
N GLN A 119 -18.14 -8.38 11.95
CA GLN A 119 -18.08 -9.85 12.00
C GLN A 119 -17.25 -10.32 13.20
N VAL A 120 -16.10 -9.70 13.46
CA VAL A 120 -15.28 -9.99 14.64
C VAL A 120 -16.06 -9.71 15.90
N PHE A 121 -16.74 -8.58 15.99
CA PHE A 121 -17.55 -8.19 17.14
C PHE A 121 -18.69 -9.20 17.40
N ARG A 122 -19.44 -9.58 16.37
CA ARG A 122 -20.50 -10.60 16.47
C ARG A 122 -19.95 -11.95 16.90
N HIS A 123 -18.82 -12.37 16.36
CA HIS A 123 -18.18 -13.62 16.72
C HIS A 123 -17.80 -13.64 18.21
N LEU A 124 -17.22 -12.54 18.70
CA LEU A 124 -16.86 -12.44 20.12
C LEU A 124 -18.06 -12.50 21.03
N HIS A 125 -19.18 -11.86 20.68
CA HIS A 125 -20.41 -11.94 21.47
C HIS A 125 -21.08 -13.32 21.44
N ALA A 126 -20.81 -14.12 20.44
CA ALA A 126 -21.29 -15.49 20.34
C ALA A 126 -20.44 -16.50 21.13
N LEU A 127 -19.29 -16.07 21.68
CA LEU A 127 -18.44 -16.94 22.51
C LEU A 127 -19.03 -17.14 23.90
N SER A 128 -18.68 -18.28 24.54
CA SER A 128 -19.21 -18.67 25.85
C SER A 128 -18.84 -17.66 26.95
N LEU A 129 -19.70 -17.60 28.01
CA LEU A 129 -19.45 -16.77 29.17
C LEU A 129 -18.10 -17.11 29.85
N ARG A 130 -17.69 -18.38 29.83
CA ARG A 130 -16.41 -18.84 30.37
C ARG A 130 -15.22 -18.18 29.63
N PHE A 131 -15.33 -17.93 28.34
CA PHE A 131 -14.32 -17.22 27.60
C PHE A 131 -14.17 -15.76 28.04
N HIS A 132 -15.30 -15.09 28.30
CA HIS A 132 -15.33 -13.69 28.75
C HIS A 132 -14.81 -13.53 30.19
N LEU A 133 -15.14 -14.46 31.08
CA LEU A 133 -14.67 -14.45 32.49
C LEU A 133 -13.16 -14.70 32.60
N ASN A 134 -12.57 -15.49 31.71
CA ASN A 134 -11.15 -15.83 31.74
C ASN A 134 -10.24 -14.79 31.08
N ARG A 135 -10.77 -13.75 30.47
CA ARG A 135 -10.02 -12.72 29.80
C ARG A 135 -10.38 -11.32 30.30
N GLN A 136 -9.35 -10.46 30.39
CA GLN A 136 -9.55 -9.04 30.70
C GLN A 136 -10.18 -8.33 29.48
N THR A 137 -11.37 -7.80 29.66
CA THR A 137 -12.17 -7.13 28.60
C THR A 137 -11.41 -5.99 27.93
N GLY A 138 -10.64 -5.21 28.70
CA GLY A 138 -9.87 -4.09 28.17
C GLY A 138 -8.72 -4.49 27.22
N GLY A 139 -8.09 -5.66 27.43
CA GLY A 139 -7.08 -6.18 26.52
C GLY A 139 -7.67 -6.60 25.18
N MET A 140 -8.82 -7.25 25.22
CA MET A 140 -9.51 -7.73 24.02
C MET A 140 -9.99 -6.60 23.12
N THR A 141 -10.52 -5.51 23.67
CA THR A 141 -10.94 -4.33 22.90
C THR A 141 -9.76 -3.70 22.16
N ARG A 142 -8.60 -3.57 22.84
CA ARG A 142 -7.37 -3.05 22.19
C ARG A 142 -6.88 -3.95 21.06
N ASP A 143 -6.96 -5.27 21.23
CA ASP A 143 -6.54 -6.22 20.19
C ASP A 143 -7.44 -6.14 18.96
N ILE A 144 -8.76 -5.99 19.15
CA ILE A 144 -9.73 -5.79 18.07
C ILE A 144 -9.45 -4.49 17.32
N GLU A 145 -9.29 -3.37 18.04
CA GLU A 145 -9.00 -2.07 17.41
C GLU A 145 -7.67 -2.09 16.65
N ARG A 146 -6.64 -2.70 17.21
CA ARG A 146 -5.35 -2.87 16.55
C ARG A 146 -5.48 -3.72 15.29
N GLY A 147 -6.16 -4.87 15.39
CA GLY A 147 -6.42 -5.77 14.26
C GLY A 147 -7.20 -5.07 13.14
N THR A 148 -8.27 -4.37 13.49
CA THR A 148 -9.11 -3.63 12.52
C THR A 148 -8.31 -2.52 11.81
N ARG A 149 -7.50 -1.77 12.55
CA ARG A 149 -6.59 -0.75 11.96
C ARG A 149 -5.56 -1.37 11.04
N SER A 150 -4.95 -2.49 11.44
CA SER A 150 -3.96 -3.19 10.62
C SER A 150 -4.56 -3.71 9.32
N VAL A 151 -5.76 -4.28 9.36
CA VAL A 151 -6.49 -4.70 8.15
C VAL A 151 -6.79 -3.51 7.25
N GLY A 152 -7.26 -2.38 7.82
CA GLY A 152 -7.50 -1.15 7.05
C GLY A 152 -6.24 -0.62 6.38
N SER A 153 -5.12 -0.60 7.10
CA SER A 153 -3.82 -0.19 6.55
C SER A 153 -3.35 -1.12 5.44
N LEU A 154 -3.52 -2.44 5.58
CA LEU A 154 -3.14 -3.41 4.56
C LEU A 154 -3.95 -3.24 3.28
N ILE A 155 -5.28 -3.10 3.40
CA ILE A 155 -6.17 -2.85 2.25
C ILE A 155 -5.77 -1.53 1.57
N SER A 156 -5.60 -0.46 2.33
CA SER A 156 -5.21 0.84 1.79
C SER A 156 -3.86 0.76 1.08
N TYR A 157 -2.85 0.16 1.70
CA TYR A 157 -1.53 0.01 1.10
C TYR A 157 -1.57 -0.78 -0.22
N THR A 158 -2.35 -1.86 -0.27
CA THR A 158 -2.53 -2.67 -1.47
C THR A 158 -3.21 -1.90 -2.60
N LEU A 159 -4.31 -1.18 -2.30
CA LEU A 159 -5.10 -0.48 -3.31
C LEU A 159 -4.45 0.83 -3.80
N PHE A 160 -3.75 1.55 -2.91
CA PHE A 160 -3.19 2.86 -3.24
C PHE A 160 -1.71 2.82 -3.67
N ASN A 161 -0.97 1.77 -3.30
CA ASN A 161 0.46 1.67 -3.62
C ASN A 161 0.77 0.45 -4.51
N ILE A 162 0.47 -0.78 -4.06
CA ILE A 162 0.87 -1.99 -4.80
C ILE A 162 0.17 -2.05 -6.16
N LEU A 163 -1.15 -1.95 -6.17
CA LEU A 163 -1.94 -2.11 -7.40
C LEU A 163 -1.60 -1.07 -8.47
N PRO A 164 -1.51 0.25 -8.17
CA PRO A 164 -1.08 1.25 -9.14
C PRO A 164 0.31 1.01 -9.71
N THR A 165 1.26 0.59 -8.87
CA THR A 165 2.63 0.30 -9.29
C THR A 165 2.67 -0.89 -10.25
N LEU A 166 1.93 -1.96 -9.98
CA LEU A 166 1.84 -3.12 -10.89
C LEU A 166 1.25 -2.73 -12.25
N VAL A 167 0.18 -1.94 -12.26
CA VAL A 167 -0.43 -1.45 -13.50
C VAL A 167 0.56 -0.58 -14.27
N GLU A 168 1.28 0.31 -13.60
CA GLU A 168 2.28 1.19 -14.22
C GLU A 168 3.42 0.39 -14.86
N ILE A 169 4.00 -0.56 -14.13
CA ILE A 169 5.05 -1.44 -14.64
C ILE A 169 4.57 -2.19 -15.89
N THR A 170 3.37 -2.76 -15.83
CA THR A 170 2.80 -3.50 -16.96
C THR A 170 2.59 -2.62 -18.17
N LEU A 171 2.09 -1.40 -17.98
CA LEU A 171 1.88 -0.45 -19.07
C LEU A 171 3.19 0.04 -19.68
N VAL A 172 4.19 0.35 -18.85
CA VAL A 172 5.51 0.81 -19.34
C VAL A 172 6.22 -0.29 -20.11
N LEU A 173 6.28 -1.51 -19.56
CA LEU A 173 6.88 -2.64 -20.26
C LEU A 173 6.13 -2.97 -21.57
N GLY A 174 4.79 -2.95 -21.52
CA GLY A 174 3.97 -3.14 -22.72
C GLY A 174 4.23 -2.08 -23.78
N TYR A 175 4.35 -0.81 -23.39
CA TYR A 175 4.70 0.27 -24.31
C TYR A 175 6.08 0.09 -24.93
N LEU A 176 7.08 -0.33 -24.15
CA LEU A 176 8.43 -0.59 -24.64
C LEU A 176 8.46 -1.72 -25.66
N VAL A 177 7.75 -2.83 -25.39
CA VAL A 177 7.66 -3.97 -26.34
C VAL A 177 7.04 -3.56 -27.67
N LEU A 178 6.03 -2.70 -27.64
CA LEU A 178 5.28 -2.32 -28.84
C LEU A 178 5.98 -1.25 -29.70
N HIS A 179 6.82 -0.39 -29.10
CA HIS A 179 7.36 0.79 -29.79
C HIS A 179 8.88 0.80 -29.90
N TYR A 180 9.58 -0.08 -29.20
CA TYR A 180 11.04 -0.12 -29.17
C TYR A 180 11.55 -1.54 -29.37
N ASP A 181 12.86 -1.68 -29.58
CA ASP A 181 13.51 -2.98 -29.67
C ASP A 181 13.37 -3.75 -28.35
N ILE A 182 13.21 -5.07 -28.44
CA ILE A 182 13.03 -5.97 -27.29
C ILE A 182 14.13 -5.80 -26.22
N TRP A 183 15.34 -5.43 -26.63
CA TRP A 183 16.45 -5.20 -25.71
C TRP A 183 16.19 -4.13 -24.68
N PHE A 184 15.48 -3.05 -25.02
CA PHE A 184 15.07 -2.02 -24.05
C PHE A 184 14.15 -2.58 -22.97
N THR A 185 13.22 -3.42 -23.37
CA THR A 185 12.29 -4.07 -22.43
C THR A 185 13.04 -5.05 -21.50
N VAL A 186 13.94 -5.86 -22.05
CA VAL A 186 14.72 -6.84 -21.29
C VAL A 186 15.61 -6.12 -20.27
N ILE A 187 16.35 -5.10 -20.69
CA ILE A 187 17.23 -4.34 -19.78
C ILE A 187 16.41 -3.69 -18.66
N THR A 188 15.27 -3.07 -18.99
CA THR A 188 14.38 -2.43 -18.02
C THR A 188 13.79 -3.46 -17.04
N ALA A 189 13.34 -4.61 -17.54
CA ALA A 189 12.80 -5.68 -16.71
C ALA A 189 13.87 -6.27 -15.77
N VAL A 190 15.08 -6.53 -16.26
CA VAL A 190 16.18 -7.02 -15.43
C VAL A 190 16.57 -6.00 -14.36
N ALA A 191 16.68 -4.72 -14.71
CA ALA A 191 16.96 -3.66 -13.76
C ALA A 191 15.88 -3.58 -12.67
N LEU A 192 14.60 -3.67 -13.04
CA LEU A 192 13.47 -3.67 -12.11
C LEU A 192 13.49 -4.87 -11.16
N VAL A 193 13.70 -6.07 -11.70
CA VAL A 193 13.80 -7.31 -10.88
C VAL A 193 14.98 -7.22 -9.92
N SER A 194 16.15 -6.77 -10.39
CA SER A 194 17.34 -6.56 -9.54
C SER A 194 17.08 -5.55 -8.44
N TYR A 195 16.40 -4.44 -8.75
CA TYR A 195 16.01 -3.44 -7.75
C TYR A 195 15.06 -4.00 -6.70
N ILE A 196 14.03 -4.75 -7.12
CA ILE A 196 13.10 -5.40 -6.19
C ILE A 196 13.83 -6.40 -5.30
N ALA A 197 14.66 -7.27 -5.87
CA ALA A 197 15.45 -8.25 -5.13
C ALA A 197 16.36 -7.58 -4.10
N PHE A 198 17.11 -6.56 -4.50
CA PHE A 198 17.96 -5.77 -3.61
C PHE A 198 17.15 -5.12 -2.47
N THR A 199 16.01 -4.48 -2.79
CA THR A 199 15.14 -3.83 -1.80
C THR A 199 14.60 -4.84 -0.79
N VAL A 200 14.16 -6.02 -1.23
CA VAL A 200 13.68 -7.09 -0.34
C VAL A 200 14.80 -7.60 0.57
N LEU A 201 15.99 -7.85 0.03
CA LEU A 201 17.15 -8.28 0.81
C LEU A 201 17.52 -7.28 1.89
N VAL A 202 17.67 -6.00 1.53
CA VAL A 202 18.02 -4.93 2.47
C VAL A 202 16.91 -4.71 3.50
N THR A 203 15.64 -4.77 3.10
CA THR A 203 14.50 -4.62 4.02
C THR A 203 14.45 -5.76 5.03
N ASN A 204 14.66 -7.00 4.61
CA ASN A 204 14.71 -8.15 5.50
C ASN A 204 15.88 -8.04 6.48
N TRP A 205 17.03 -7.63 6.01
CA TRP A 205 18.19 -7.38 6.85
C TRP A 205 17.93 -6.30 7.90
N ARG A 206 17.40 -5.14 7.49
CA ARG A 206 16.99 -4.06 8.40
C ARG A 206 15.95 -4.52 9.43
N THR A 207 14.98 -5.33 9.02
CA THR A 207 13.92 -5.82 9.89
C THR A 207 14.49 -6.71 10.99
N HIS A 208 15.50 -7.51 10.69
CA HIS A 208 16.21 -8.31 11.70
C HIS A 208 16.83 -7.42 12.79
N PHE A 209 17.58 -6.38 12.40
CA PHE A 209 18.15 -5.44 13.37
C PHE A 209 17.11 -4.68 14.17
N ARG A 210 16.03 -4.24 13.52
CA ARG A 210 14.96 -3.53 14.21
C ARG A 210 14.26 -4.41 15.27
N ARG A 211 14.10 -5.70 15.03
CA ARG A 211 13.59 -6.65 16.04
C ARG A 211 14.51 -6.74 17.23
N THR A 212 15.80 -6.90 17.01
CA THR A 212 16.81 -6.94 18.09
C THR A 212 16.83 -5.64 18.90
N MET A 213 16.78 -4.48 18.23
CA MET A 213 16.67 -3.19 18.93
C MET A 213 15.42 -3.10 19.80
N ASN A 214 14.25 -3.47 19.28
CA ASN A 214 13.00 -3.42 20.03
C ASN A 214 13.03 -4.35 21.25
N ASP A 215 13.67 -5.52 21.14
CA ASP A 215 13.84 -6.45 22.27
C ASP A 215 14.75 -5.87 23.35
N LEU A 216 15.83 -5.18 22.95
CA LEU A 216 16.76 -4.50 23.86
C LEU A 216 16.09 -3.29 24.53
N ASP A 217 15.36 -2.48 23.79
CA ASP A 217 14.59 -1.34 24.32
C ASP A 217 13.52 -1.81 25.33
N SER A 218 12.82 -2.91 25.02
CA SER A 218 11.85 -3.50 25.93
C SER A 218 12.50 -3.95 27.25
N LYS A 219 13.67 -4.60 27.18
CA LYS A 219 14.45 -5.03 28.36
C LYS A 219 14.97 -3.83 29.14
N ALA A 220 15.46 -2.79 28.47
CA ALA A 220 15.91 -1.58 29.11
C ALA A 220 14.79 -0.85 29.84
N ASN A 221 13.61 -0.69 29.20
CA ASN A 221 12.42 -0.12 29.81
C ASN A 221 11.94 -0.92 31.04
N THR A 222 11.94 -2.24 30.95
CA THR A 222 11.57 -3.08 32.10
C THR A 222 12.52 -2.84 33.27
N LYS A 223 13.84 -2.81 33.04
CA LYS A 223 14.83 -2.52 34.10
C LYS A 223 14.69 -1.11 34.66
N ALA A 224 14.40 -0.11 33.81
CA ALA A 224 14.18 1.26 34.27
C ALA A 224 12.96 1.37 35.17
N ILE A 225 11.85 0.72 34.79
CA ILE A 225 10.63 0.68 35.60
C ILE A 225 10.89 -0.08 36.92
N ASP A 226 11.56 -1.23 36.88
CA ASP A 226 11.91 -2.00 38.08
C ASP A 226 12.80 -1.16 39.03
N SER A 227 13.75 -0.41 38.50
CA SER A 227 14.59 0.50 39.27
C SER A 227 13.80 1.64 39.91
N LEU A 228 12.81 2.19 39.22
CA LEU A 228 11.94 3.23 39.78
C LEU A 228 10.98 2.69 40.89
N ILE A 229 10.46 1.46 40.70
CA ILE A 229 9.59 0.83 41.69
C ILE A 229 10.37 0.45 42.94
N ASN A 230 11.64 0.08 42.83
CA ASN A 230 12.50 -0.32 43.93
C ASN A 230 13.36 0.83 44.50
N TYR A 231 13.04 2.09 44.15
CA TYR A 231 13.82 3.27 44.62
C TYR A 231 13.74 3.47 46.12
N GLU A 232 12.68 2.99 46.78
CA GLU A 232 12.48 3.11 48.23
C GLU A 232 13.06 1.94 49.06
N THR A 233 13.74 0.98 48.44
CA THR A 233 14.44 -0.13 49.08
C THR A 233 15.93 0.00 48.95
#